data_41b6de7fca3438223f9d4c130de1f8bd
#
_entry.id   41b6de7fca3438223f9d4c130de1f8bd
#
_cell.length_a   1.000
_cell.length_b   1.000
_cell.length_c   1.000
_cell.angle_alpha   90.00
_cell.angle_beta   90.00
_cell.angle_gamma   90.00
#
_symmetry.space_group_name_H-M   'P 1'
#
loop_
_entity.id
_entity.type
_entity.pdbx_description
1 polymer ?
#
loop_
_entity_poly.entity_id
_entity_poly.type
_entity_poly.pdbx_seq_one_letter_code
_entity_poly.pdbx_strand_id
1 'polypeptide(L)' 'MASYGPELIQTMRAVLEEVMTKIPVEQVTPGVKAHMAEVILKAAAQGQTSYDGLLASAAAQIQTIVSMLT' A
#
# COMPACT_ATOMS: atom_id res chain seq x y z
N MET A 1 19.71 8.95 -6.26
CA MET A 1 19.27 8.12 -5.14
C MET A 1 17.95 8.66 -4.58
N ALA A 2 16.95 7.83 -4.52
CA ALA A 2 15.65 8.26 -4.02
C ALA A 2 15.70 8.38 -2.50
N SER A 3 15.48 9.58 -1.99
CA SER A 3 15.29 9.77 -0.56
C SER A 3 13.86 10.20 -0.34
N TYR A 4 13.19 9.52 0.58
CA TYR A 4 11.81 9.84 0.89
C TYR A 4 11.80 10.88 2.00
N GLY A 5 11.24 12.06 1.72
CA GLY A 5 11.09 13.09 2.72
C GLY A 5 10.05 12.70 3.77
N PRO A 6 10.04 13.41 4.92
CA PRO A 6 9.07 13.10 5.98
C PRO A 6 7.62 13.18 5.51
N GLU A 7 7.31 14.11 4.61
CA GLU A 7 5.95 14.26 4.10
C GLU A 7 5.53 13.04 3.29
N LEU A 8 6.43 12.54 2.43
CA LEU A 8 6.13 11.36 1.64
C LEU A 8 5.98 10.14 2.52
N ILE A 9 6.82 10.00 3.54
CA ILE A 9 6.71 8.88 4.48
C ILE A 9 5.37 8.92 5.19
N GLN A 10 4.91 10.09 5.62
CA GLN A 10 3.61 10.22 6.26
C GLN A 10 2.47 9.86 5.29
N THR A 11 2.60 10.27 4.03
CA THR A 11 1.62 9.92 3.00
C THR A 11 1.58 8.41 2.81
N MET A 12 2.73 7.77 2.72
CA MET A 12 2.82 6.33 2.55
C MET A 12 2.20 5.58 3.72
N ARG A 13 2.44 6.05 4.95
CA ARG A 13 1.83 5.44 6.14
C ARG A 13 0.32 5.59 6.12
N ALA A 14 -0.18 6.77 5.78
CA ALA A 14 -1.62 7.01 5.70
C ALA A 14 -2.27 6.09 4.66
N VAL A 15 -1.62 5.92 3.50
CA VAL A 15 -2.11 5.02 2.47
C VAL A 15 -2.14 3.58 3.00
N LEU A 16 -1.08 3.14 3.67
CA LEU A 16 -1.04 1.79 4.21
C LEU A 16 -2.17 1.56 5.21
N GLU A 17 -2.40 2.50 6.12
CA GLU A 17 -3.48 2.38 7.09
C GLU A 17 -4.83 2.30 6.40
N GLU A 18 -5.07 3.17 5.42
CA GLU A 18 -6.34 3.17 4.69
C GLU A 18 -6.55 1.85 3.94
N VAL A 19 -5.52 1.36 3.29
CA VAL A 19 -5.58 0.11 2.54
C VAL A 19 -5.86 -1.06 3.47
N MET A 20 -5.26 -1.07 4.65
CA MET A 20 -5.48 -2.17 5.59
C MET A 20 -6.93 -2.21 6.09
N THR A 21 -7.63 -1.08 6.12
CA THR A 21 -9.05 -1.08 6.50
C THR A 21 -9.94 -1.67 5.41
N LYS A 22 -9.46 -1.76 4.18
CA LYS A 22 -10.22 -2.30 3.05
C LYS A 22 -10.06 -3.81 2.89
N ILE A 23 -9.13 -4.41 3.59
CA ILE A 23 -8.89 -5.86 3.55
C ILE A 23 -9.79 -6.51 4.59
N PRO A 24 -10.50 -7.62 4.24
CA PRO A 24 -11.30 -8.34 5.23
C PRO A 24 -10.46 -8.69 6.46
N VAL A 25 -11.04 -8.51 7.64
CA VAL A 25 -10.28 -8.65 8.89
C VAL A 25 -9.66 -10.04 9.05
N GLU A 26 -10.33 -11.08 8.54
CA GLU A 26 -9.81 -12.45 8.61
C GLU A 26 -8.57 -12.65 7.73
N GLN A 27 -8.32 -11.74 6.79
CA GLN A 27 -7.16 -11.82 5.89
C GLN A 27 -6.07 -10.84 6.26
N VAL A 28 -6.26 -10.05 7.30
CA VAL A 28 -5.24 -9.12 7.78
C VAL A 28 -4.19 -9.90 8.57
N THR A 29 -3.04 -10.12 7.95
CA THR A 29 -1.92 -10.83 8.56
C THR A 29 -0.68 -9.96 8.44
N PRO A 30 0.37 -10.22 9.26
CA PRO A 30 1.63 -9.51 9.10
C PRO A 30 2.23 -9.66 7.70
N GLY A 31 2.05 -10.81 7.07
CA GLY A 31 2.53 -11.03 5.70
C GLY A 31 1.81 -10.16 4.69
N VAL A 32 0.49 -10.03 4.80
CA VAL A 32 -0.30 -9.17 3.93
C VAL A 32 0.10 -7.71 4.13
N LYS A 33 0.25 -7.28 5.38
CA LYS A 33 0.65 -5.91 5.67
C LYS A 33 2.02 -5.59 5.08
N ALA A 34 2.99 -6.51 5.22
CA ALA A 34 4.32 -6.33 4.67
C ALA A 34 4.27 -6.26 3.14
N HIS A 35 3.44 -7.09 2.51
CA HIS A 35 3.27 -7.05 1.06
C HIS A 35 2.70 -5.72 0.59
N MET A 36 1.69 -5.21 1.29
CA MET A 36 1.09 -3.93 0.92
C MET A 36 2.08 -2.78 1.11
N ALA A 37 2.88 -2.81 2.17
CA ALA A 37 3.94 -1.82 2.36
C ALA A 37 4.94 -1.86 1.22
N GLU A 38 5.31 -3.05 0.76
CA GLU A 38 6.22 -3.21 -0.37
C GLU A 38 5.61 -2.64 -1.66
N VAL A 39 4.33 -2.89 -1.92
CA VAL A 39 3.64 -2.34 -3.09
C VAL A 39 3.69 -0.82 -3.07
N ILE A 40 3.42 -0.21 -1.91
CA ILE A 40 3.44 1.24 -1.76
C ILE A 40 4.86 1.79 -2.00
N LEU A 41 5.88 1.12 -1.44
CA LEU A 41 7.26 1.52 -1.64
C LEU A 41 7.66 1.47 -3.12
N LYS A 42 7.27 0.41 -3.82
CA LYS A 42 7.56 0.28 -5.24
C LYS A 42 6.87 1.37 -6.06
N ALA A 43 5.62 1.67 -5.75
CA ALA A 43 4.89 2.73 -6.44
C ALA A 43 5.56 4.08 -6.22
N ALA A 44 5.98 4.37 -4.99
CA ALA A 44 6.69 5.61 -4.67
C ALA A 44 8.02 5.70 -5.43
N ALA A 45 8.74 4.58 -5.54
CA ALA A 45 10.00 4.53 -6.27
C ALA A 45 9.80 4.78 -7.77
N GLN A 46 8.62 4.47 -8.29
CA GLN A 46 8.28 4.71 -9.70
C GLN A 46 7.73 6.11 -9.95
N GLY A 47 7.70 6.96 -8.94
CA GLY A 47 7.28 8.34 -9.08
C GLY A 47 5.89 8.65 -8.56
N GLN A 48 5.16 7.68 -8.04
CA GLN A 48 3.86 7.92 -7.42
C GLN A 48 4.07 8.48 -6.03
N THR A 49 3.92 9.78 -5.90
CA THR A 49 4.16 10.47 -4.63
C THR A 49 2.91 11.10 -4.03
N SER A 50 1.79 11.04 -4.74
CA SER A 50 0.53 11.57 -4.24
C SER A 50 -0.22 10.49 -3.46
N TYR A 51 -1.03 10.92 -2.50
CA TYR A 51 -1.88 10.02 -1.72
C TYR A 51 -2.79 9.21 -2.65
N ASP A 52 -3.46 9.89 -3.58
CA ASP A 52 -4.40 9.22 -4.48
C ASP A 52 -3.72 8.19 -5.38
N GLY A 53 -2.54 8.54 -5.90
CA GLY A 53 -1.78 7.61 -6.76
C GLY A 53 -1.31 6.38 -6.01
N LEU A 54 -0.78 6.57 -4.81
CA LEU A 54 -0.34 5.45 -3.98
C LEU A 54 -1.52 4.59 -3.55
N LEU A 55 -2.63 5.22 -3.18
CA LEU A 55 -3.83 4.49 -2.78
C LEU A 55 -4.38 3.65 -3.93
N ALA A 56 -4.42 4.21 -5.14
CA ALA A 56 -4.90 3.49 -6.31
C ALA A 56 -4.02 2.28 -6.62
N SER A 57 -2.70 2.44 -6.54
CA SER A 57 -1.77 1.34 -6.76
C SER A 57 -1.96 0.22 -5.75
N ALA A 58 -2.12 0.59 -4.48
CA ALA A 58 -2.30 -0.40 -3.42
C ALA A 58 -3.67 -1.07 -3.53
N ALA A 59 -4.73 -0.31 -3.83
CA ALA A 59 -6.08 -0.85 -3.95
C ALA A 59 -6.17 -1.89 -5.08
N ALA A 60 -5.46 -1.68 -6.17
CA ALA A 60 -5.43 -2.65 -7.26
C ALA A 60 -4.87 -4.00 -6.80
N GLN A 61 -3.88 -3.98 -5.91
CA GLN A 61 -3.29 -5.19 -5.37
C GLN A 61 -4.21 -5.92 -4.40
N ILE A 62 -5.07 -5.18 -3.70
CA ILE A 62 -6.04 -5.81 -2.78
C ILE A 62 -6.94 -6.77 -3.55
N GLN A 63 -7.46 -6.36 -4.70
CA GLN A 63 -8.32 -7.23 -5.50
C GLN A 63 -7.58 -8.50 -5.92
N THR A 64 -6.31 -8.36 -6.30
CA THR A 64 -5.51 -9.51 -6.67
C THR A 64 -5.34 -10.47 -5.49
N ILE A 65 -5.01 -9.92 -4.31
CA ILE A 65 -4.81 -10.73 -3.10
C ILE A 65 -6.10 -11.44 -2.72
N VAL A 66 -7.23 -10.74 -2.71
CA VAL A 66 -8.51 -11.34 -2.33
C VAL A 66 -8.90 -12.43 -3.32
N SER A 67 -8.67 -12.22 -4.62
CA SER A 67 -8.96 -13.22 -5.64
C SER A 67 -8.10 -14.48 -5.45
N MET A 68 -6.87 -14.32 -5.01
CA MET A 68 -5.98 -15.47 -4.79
C MET A 68 -6.36 -16.24 -3.53
N LEU A 69 -6.99 -15.58 -2.54
CA LEU A 69 -7.32 -16.21 -1.26
C LEU A 69 -8.73 -16.79 -1.25
N THR A 70 -9.53 -16.51 -2.23
CA THR A 70 -10.84 -17.10 -2.39
C THR A 70 -10.83 -18.13 -3.53
#